data_a7f80a9904ef38a5df4e98767a407c84
#
_entry.id   a7f80a9904ef38a5df4e98767a407c84
#
_cell.length_a   1.000
_cell.length_b   1.000
_cell.length_c   1.000
_cell.angle_alpha   90.00
_cell.angle_beta   90.00
_cell.angle_gamma   90.00
#
_symmetry.space_group_name_H-M   'P 1'
#
loop_
_entity.id
_entity.type
_entity.pdbx_description
1 polymer ?
#
loop_
_entity_poly.entity_id
_entity_poly.type
_entity_poly.pdbx_seq_one_letter_code
_entity_poly.pdbx_strand_id
1 'polypeptide(L)'
;PTPSGRTLWDAHPEWYGTPAHGPKSRQTALQTQFCVSQPELIPYLCEELLRHIMGPWHEADEIDVWGLDTWGSVCTCERCRALGNGTDQMLHMASHFRSFLDRARAAGRLDHDVKMALIAYEGTSTLAPPERPIPQNLLDAGDYLIYAPIVRCYAHGFDDPGCSYNRAY
;
A
#
# COMPACT_ATOMS: atom_id res chain seq x y z
N PRO A 1 -2.61 13.44 -14.58
CA PRO A 1 -3.83 13.76 -15.34
C PRO A 1 -4.20 12.59 -16.23
N THR A 2 -5.48 12.27 -16.32
CA THR A 2 -5.99 11.32 -17.33
C THR A 2 -5.73 11.87 -18.72
N PRO A 3 -5.78 11.05 -19.80
CA PRO A 3 -5.63 11.52 -21.18
C PRO A 3 -6.59 12.65 -21.55
N SER A 4 -7.70 12.81 -20.85
CA SER A 4 -8.68 13.88 -21.02
C SER A 4 -8.33 15.19 -20.29
N GLY A 5 -7.19 15.27 -19.60
CA GLY A 5 -6.79 16.42 -18.77
C GLY A 5 -7.55 16.53 -17.44
N ARG A 6 -8.47 15.60 -17.13
CA ARG A 6 -9.16 15.54 -15.84
C ARG A 6 -8.25 14.93 -14.79
N THR A 7 -8.47 15.29 -13.52
CA THR A 7 -7.76 14.60 -12.42
C THR A 7 -8.33 13.19 -12.23
N LEU A 8 -7.57 12.30 -11.60
CA LEU A 8 -8.05 10.96 -11.28
C LEU A 8 -9.28 11.00 -10.37
N TRP A 9 -9.34 11.96 -9.45
CA TRP A 9 -10.52 12.19 -8.62
C TRP A 9 -11.76 12.54 -9.45
N ASP A 10 -11.63 13.41 -10.44
CA ASP A 10 -12.77 13.83 -11.26
C ASP A 10 -13.28 12.71 -12.19
N ALA A 11 -12.42 11.75 -12.50
CA ALA A 11 -12.76 10.60 -13.35
C ALA A 11 -13.29 9.42 -12.50
N HIS A 12 -12.70 9.19 -11.34
CA HIS A 12 -12.90 8.00 -10.50
C HIS A 12 -12.95 8.36 -9.00
N PRO A 13 -13.93 9.15 -8.54
CA PRO A 13 -14.04 9.49 -7.12
C PRO A 13 -14.25 8.25 -6.23
N GLU A 14 -14.80 7.16 -6.79
CA GLU A 14 -15.01 5.88 -6.10
C GLU A 14 -13.72 5.15 -5.74
N TRP A 15 -12.61 5.42 -6.42
CA TRP A 15 -11.30 4.79 -6.15
C TRP A 15 -10.64 5.31 -4.88
N TYR A 16 -11.02 6.47 -4.43
CA TYR A 16 -10.52 7.03 -3.19
C TYR A 16 -11.27 6.46 -1.98
N GLY A 17 -10.58 6.33 -0.87
CA GLY A 17 -11.14 5.74 0.33
C GLY A 17 -12.30 6.51 0.94
N THR A 18 -13.15 5.81 1.63
CA THR A 18 -14.15 6.42 2.50
C THR A 18 -13.47 6.75 3.83
N PRO A 19 -13.43 8.01 4.27
CA PRO A 19 -12.78 8.39 5.52
C PRO A 19 -13.54 7.86 6.73
N ALA A 20 -12.85 7.71 7.87
CA ALA A 20 -13.45 7.30 9.13
C ALA A 20 -14.41 8.37 9.68
N HIS A 21 -14.15 9.63 9.37
CA HIS A 21 -14.94 10.77 9.84
C HIS A 21 -15.21 11.75 8.70
N GLY A 22 -16.40 12.33 8.72
CA GLY A 22 -16.82 13.31 7.73
C GLY A 22 -17.18 12.73 6.35
N PRO A 23 -17.62 13.59 5.44
CA PRO A 23 -18.04 13.17 4.11
C PRO A 23 -16.82 12.87 3.22
N LYS A 24 -17.00 11.95 2.27
CA LYS A 24 -16.03 11.75 1.19
C LYS A 24 -16.04 12.98 0.27
N SER A 25 -14.89 13.59 0.10
CA SER A 25 -14.68 14.79 -0.71
C SER A 25 -13.29 14.76 -1.32
N ARG A 26 -13.01 15.67 -2.26
CA ARG A 26 -11.65 15.81 -2.82
C ARG A 26 -10.58 16.08 -1.75
N GLN A 27 -10.91 16.85 -0.71
CA GLN A 27 -10.02 17.13 0.39
C GLN A 27 -9.74 15.89 1.24
N THR A 28 -10.77 15.15 1.62
CA THR A 28 -10.62 13.92 2.42
C THR A 28 -10.02 12.77 1.62
N ALA A 29 -10.15 12.78 0.30
CA ALA A 29 -9.54 11.81 -0.60
C ALA A 29 -8.00 11.84 -0.55
N LEU A 30 -7.41 13.02 -0.30
CA LEU A 30 -5.95 13.17 -0.15
C LEU A 30 -5.45 12.81 1.27
N GLN A 31 -6.36 12.52 2.18
CA GLN A 31 -6.09 12.19 3.59
C GLN A 31 -6.55 10.77 3.93
N THR A 32 -6.89 9.97 2.93
CA THR A 32 -7.39 8.60 3.12
C THR A 32 -6.73 7.70 2.09
N GLN A 33 -6.34 6.49 2.50
CA GLN A 33 -5.82 5.48 1.58
C GLN A 33 -6.85 5.15 0.49
N PHE A 34 -6.38 4.65 -0.65
CA PHE A 34 -7.27 4.21 -1.73
C PHE A 34 -8.27 3.15 -1.27
N CYS A 35 -9.40 3.07 -1.97
CA CYS A 35 -10.39 2.02 -1.77
C CYS A 35 -9.96 0.74 -2.50
N VAL A 36 -9.07 -0.05 -1.89
CA VAL A 36 -8.49 -1.26 -2.50
C VAL A 36 -9.50 -2.36 -2.82
N SER A 37 -10.75 -2.21 -2.38
CA SER A 37 -11.86 -3.11 -2.74
C SER A 37 -12.61 -2.69 -4.02
N GLN A 38 -12.18 -1.60 -4.69
CA GLN A 38 -12.75 -1.23 -5.98
C GLN A 38 -12.17 -2.11 -7.09
N PRO A 39 -13.03 -2.79 -7.87
CA PRO A 39 -12.57 -3.83 -8.80
C PRO A 39 -11.68 -3.31 -9.93
N GLU A 40 -11.85 -2.05 -10.33
CA GLU A 40 -11.09 -1.46 -11.43
C GLU A 40 -9.81 -0.74 -10.99
N LEU A 41 -9.69 -0.38 -9.71
CA LEU A 41 -8.55 0.38 -9.19
C LEU A 41 -7.25 -0.43 -9.24
N ILE A 42 -7.25 -1.64 -8.69
CA ILE A 42 -6.02 -2.46 -8.62
C ILE A 42 -5.52 -2.81 -10.03
N PRO A 43 -6.35 -3.29 -10.98
CA PRO A 43 -5.92 -3.47 -12.36
C PRO A 43 -5.31 -2.22 -13.00
N TYR A 44 -5.92 -1.06 -12.79
CA TYR A 44 -5.38 0.21 -13.27
C TYR A 44 -3.99 0.50 -12.67
N LEU A 45 -3.85 0.37 -11.35
CA LEU A 45 -2.57 0.59 -10.66
C LEU A 45 -1.50 -0.42 -11.10
N CYS A 46 -1.86 -1.67 -11.37
CA CYS A 46 -0.97 -2.69 -11.91
C CYS A 46 -0.38 -2.29 -13.27
N GLU A 47 -1.20 -1.82 -14.19
CA GLU A 47 -0.74 -1.38 -15.52
C GLU A 47 0.12 -0.11 -15.41
N GLU A 48 -0.24 0.83 -14.54
CA GLU A 48 0.58 2.02 -14.28
C GLU A 48 1.93 1.65 -13.65
N LEU A 49 1.95 0.71 -12.72
CA LEU A 49 3.18 0.21 -12.10
C LEU A 49 4.10 -0.41 -13.17
N LEU A 50 3.57 -1.32 -14.01
CA LEU A 50 4.35 -1.93 -15.09
C LEU A 50 4.88 -0.88 -16.06
N ARG A 51 4.06 0.11 -16.40
CA ARG A 51 4.49 1.21 -17.29
C ARG A 51 5.66 2.00 -16.71
N HIS A 52 5.69 2.20 -15.38
CA HIS A 52 6.81 2.88 -14.71
C HIS A 52 8.05 1.98 -14.65
N ILE A 53 7.90 0.71 -14.32
CA ILE A 53 9.01 -0.25 -14.28
C ILE A 53 9.65 -0.40 -15.67
N MET A 54 8.83 -0.56 -16.71
CA MET A 54 9.34 -0.70 -18.08
C MET A 54 9.72 0.64 -18.74
N GLY A 55 9.63 1.74 -18.03
CA GLY A 55 9.94 3.08 -18.47
C GLY A 55 10.99 3.76 -17.58
N PRO A 56 10.61 4.80 -16.81
CA PRO A 56 11.59 5.58 -16.04
C PRO A 56 12.30 4.81 -14.92
N TRP A 57 11.78 3.65 -14.50
CA TRP A 57 12.36 2.80 -13.45
C TRP A 57 12.95 1.49 -13.98
N HIS A 58 13.28 1.43 -15.27
CA HIS A 58 13.71 0.19 -15.93
C HIS A 58 14.96 -0.45 -15.32
N GLU A 59 15.83 0.33 -14.70
CA GLU A 59 17.04 -0.18 -14.05
C GLU A 59 16.83 -0.51 -12.56
N ALA A 60 15.60 -0.41 -12.05
CA ALA A 60 15.31 -0.68 -10.66
C ALA A 60 15.03 -2.17 -10.44
N ASP A 61 15.84 -2.82 -9.63
CA ASP A 61 15.63 -4.19 -9.16
C ASP A 61 14.65 -4.26 -7.98
N GLU A 62 14.31 -3.10 -7.42
CA GLU A 62 13.48 -2.95 -6.23
C GLU A 62 12.61 -1.70 -6.33
N ILE A 63 11.37 -1.80 -5.89
CA ILE A 63 10.41 -0.70 -5.86
C ILE A 63 9.72 -0.61 -4.50
N ASP A 64 9.56 0.61 -4.03
CA ASP A 64 8.75 0.90 -2.85
C ASP A 64 7.26 0.89 -3.21
N VAL A 65 6.51 -0.01 -2.56
CA VAL A 65 5.05 -0.10 -2.68
C VAL A 65 4.43 0.35 -1.37
N TRP A 66 4.34 1.66 -1.21
CA TRP A 66 3.84 2.30 0.01
C TRP A 66 2.48 2.95 -0.23
N GLY A 67 1.70 3.04 0.83
CA GLY A 67 0.46 3.82 0.83
C GLY A 67 0.73 5.34 0.89
N LEU A 68 -0.34 6.11 0.84
CA LEU A 68 -0.28 7.56 1.07
C LEU A 68 0.07 7.84 2.54
N ASP A 69 0.89 8.83 2.79
CA ASP A 69 1.18 9.33 4.14
C ASP A 69 0.00 10.16 4.67
N THR A 70 -1.00 9.49 5.18
CA THR A 70 -2.30 10.07 5.58
C THR A 70 -2.51 10.12 7.10
N TRP A 71 -1.56 9.60 7.86
CA TRP A 71 -1.60 9.59 9.34
C TRP A 71 -2.88 8.96 9.93
N GLY A 72 -3.20 7.77 9.46
CA GLY A 72 -4.17 6.93 10.14
C GLY A 72 -5.54 6.83 9.49
N SER A 73 -5.69 7.28 8.24
CA SER A 73 -6.95 7.12 7.54
C SER A 73 -6.86 6.04 6.45
N VAL A 74 -7.40 4.88 6.74
CA VAL A 74 -7.65 3.81 5.75
C VAL A 74 -9.07 3.88 5.24
N CYS A 75 -9.36 3.21 4.12
CA CYS A 75 -10.73 3.15 3.62
C CYS A 75 -11.64 2.37 4.58
N THR A 76 -12.73 2.99 5.01
CA THR A 76 -13.69 2.43 5.97
C THR A 76 -14.97 1.91 5.33
N CYS A 77 -15.05 1.76 4.00
CA CYS A 77 -16.20 1.13 3.38
C CYS A 77 -16.32 -0.34 3.83
N GLU A 78 -17.52 -0.89 3.76
CA GLU A 78 -17.81 -2.25 4.22
C GLU A 78 -16.87 -3.31 3.60
N ARG A 79 -16.61 -3.22 2.30
CA ARG A 79 -15.73 -4.16 1.58
C ARG A 79 -14.28 -4.07 2.05
N CYS A 80 -13.74 -2.86 2.28
CA CYS A 80 -12.39 -2.70 2.79
C CYS A 80 -12.27 -3.15 4.25
N ARG A 81 -13.28 -2.88 5.10
CA ARG A 81 -13.31 -3.41 6.47
C ARG A 81 -13.32 -4.93 6.53
N ALA A 82 -13.98 -5.58 5.57
CA ALA A 82 -14.00 -7.05 5.49
C ALA A 82 -12.62 -7.65 5.17
N LEU A 83 -11.70 -6.89 4.59
CA LEU A 83 -10.32 -7.32 4.38
C LEU A 83 -9.52 -7.38 5.68
N GLY A 84 -9.82 -6.52 6.65
CA GLY A 84 -9.11 -6.38 7.91
C GLY A 84 -8.64 -4.94 8.16
N ASN A 85 -7.56 -4.79 8.92
CA ASN A 85 -6.97 -3.49 9.27
C ASN A 85 -6.20 -2.85 8.09
N GLY A 86 -5.48 -1.73 8.34
CA GLY A 86 -4.72 -1.03 7.31
C GLY A 86 -3.61 -1.89 6.68
N THR A 87 -2.97 -2.71 7.48
CA THR A 87 -1.94 -3.65 7.01
C THR A 87 -2.54 -4.72 6.10
N ASP A 88 -3.70 -5.28 6.46
CA ASP A 88 -4.40 -6.25 5.60
C ASP A 88 -4.81 -5.64 4.26
N GLN A 89 -5.28 -4.38 4.26
CA GLN A 89 -5.64 -3.68 3.04
C GLN A 89 -4.42 -3.42 2.14
N MET A 90 -3.28 -3.06 2.72
CA MET A 90 -2.00 -2.93 2.00
C MET A 90 -1.54 -4.28 1.43
N LEU A 91 -1.55 -5.34 2.24
CA LEU A 91 -1.14 -6.68 1.82
C LEU A 91 -2.05 -7.24 0.72
N HIS A 92 -3.34 -6.94 0.78
CA HIS A 92 -4.28 -7.27 -0.29
C HIS A 92 -3.86 -6.63 -1.63
N MET A 93 -3.59 -5.33 -1.63
CA MET A 93 -3.13 -4.62 -2.83
C MET A 93 -1.78 -5.17 -3.32
N ALA A 94 -0.81 -5.32 -2.42
CA ALA A 94 0.54 -5.82 -2.76
C ALA A 94 0.50 -7.23 -3.36
N SER A 95 -0.33 -8.13 -2.82
CA SER A 95 -0.53 -9.48 -3.36
C SER A 95 -1.04 -9.47 -4.80
N HIS A 96 -1.95 -8.55 -5.12
CA HIS A 96 -2.41 -8.36 -6.49
C HIS A 96 -1.32 -7.82 -7.41
N PHE A 97 -0.51 -6.86 -6.94
CA PHE A 97 0.65 -6.34 -7.68
C PHE A 97 1.65 -7.47 -7.96
N ARG A 98 2.01 -8.27 -6.95
CA ARG A 98 2.92 -9.42 -7.13
C ARG A 98 2.38 -10.39 -8.18
N SER A 99 1.14 -10.82 -8.03
CA SER A 99 0.51 -11.72 -8.99
C SER A 99 0.45 -11.15 -10.41
N PHE A 100 0.31 -9.85 -10.55
CA PHE A 100 0.32 -9.18 -11.85
C PHE A 100 1.73 -9.13 -12.44
N LEU A 101 2.75 -8.76 -11.65
CA LEU A 101 4.15 -8.72 -12.10
C LEU A 101 4.64 -10.10 -12.53
N ASP A 102 4.30 -11.15 -11.78
CA ASP A 102 4.64 -12.53 -12.14
C ASP A 102 4.03 -12.95 -13.47
N ARG A 103 2.74 -12.61 -13.70
CA ARG A 103 2.10 -12.87 -15.00
C ARG A 103 2.70 -12.01 -16.12
N ALA A 104 3.02 -10.75 -15.85
CA ALA A 104 3.64 -9.87 -16.83
C ALA A 104 5.02 -10.40 -17.27
N ARG A 105 5.80 -10.91 -16.30
CA ARG A 105 7.08 -11.56 -16.57
C ARG A 105 6.91 -12.84 -17.38
N ALA A 106 6.01 -13.72 -16.99
CA ALA A 106 5.72 -14.95 -17.73
C ALA A 106 5.25 -14.69 -19.17
N ALA A 107 4.59 -13.56 -19.40
CA ALA A 107 4.13 -13.13 -20.73
C ALA A 107 5.18 -12.31 -21.50
N GLY A 108 6.39 -12.09 -20.97
CA GLY A 108 7.45 -11.30 -21.59
C GLY A 108 7.15 -9.78 -21.63
N ARG A 109 6.21 -9.30 -20.84
CA ARG A 109 5.89 -7.86 -20.69
C ARG A 109 6.81 -7.16 -19.67
N LEU A 110 7.41 -7.93 -18.78
CA LEU A 110 8.43 -7.52 -17.82
C LEU A 110 9.67 -8.37 -18.06
N ASP A 111 10.81 -7.75 -18.29
CA ASP A 111 12.04 -8.41 -18.77
C ASP A 111 13.03 -8.76 -17.65
N HIS A 112 12.81 -8.25 -16.42
CA HIS A 112 13.66 -8.52 -15.26
C HIS A 112 12.82 -8.77 -13.99
N ASP A 113 13.48 -9.27 -12.94
CA ASP A 113 12.86 -9.42 -11.62
C ASP A 113 12.84 -8.08 -10.89
N VAL A 114 11.72 -7.79 -10.22
CA VAL A 114 11.58 -6.62 -9.36
C VAL A 114 11.05 -7.06 -8.01
N LYS A 115 11.74 -6.70 -6.94
CA LYS A 115 11.27 -6.88 -5.56
C LYS A 115 10.39 -5.73 -5.14
N MET A 116 9.44 -6.01 -4.26
CA MET A 116 8.62 -4.97 -3.64
C MET A 116 9.04 -4.80 -2.17
N ALA A 117 9.39 -3.58 -1.80
CA ALA A 117 9.56 -3.16 -0.43
C ALA A 117 8.24 -2.57 0.08
N LEU A 118 7.64 -3.19 1.07
CA LEU A 118 6.45 -2.70 1.78
C LEU A 118 6.89 -1.93 3.02
N ILE A 119 5.98 -1.16 3.63
CA ILE A 119 6.32 -0.42 4.84
C ILE A 119 5.34 -0.70 5.98
N ALA A 120 5.88 -0.91 7.18
CA ALA A 120 5.15 -0.84 8.44
C ALA A 120 5.41 0.52 9.08
N TYR A 121 4.45 1.44 8.96
CA TYR A 121 4.61 2.83 9.32
C TYR A 121 3.27 3.45 9.78
N GLU A 122 3.32 4.33 10.78
CA GLU A 122 2.12 4.98 11.31
C GLU A 122 1.42 5.83 10.26
N GLY A 123 2.19 6.60 9.48
CA GLY A 123 1.64 7.52 8.48
C GLY A 123 0.85 6.83 7.38
N THR A 124 1.17 5.59 7.05
CA THR A 124 0.43 4.76 6.09
C THR A 124 -0.65 3.89 6.71
N SER A 125 -0.78 3.91 8.06
CA SER A 125 -1.69 3.06 8.84
C SER A 125 -1.39 1.56 8.71
N THR A 126 -0.12 1.21 8.53
CA THR A 126 0.36 -0.16 8.30
C THR A 126 1.32 -0.65 9.39
N LEU A 127 1.42 0.06 10.53
CA LEU A 127 2.30 -0.35 11.62
C LEU A 127 1.75 -1.53 12.42
N ALA A 128 0.45 -1.61 12.60
CA ALA A 128 -0.18 -2.71 13.33
C ALA A 128 0.01 -4.03 12.55
N PRO A 129 0.28 -5.15 13.25
CA PRO A 129 0.32 -6.46 12.61
C PRO A 129 -0.97 -6.76 11.83
N PRO A 130 -0.92 -7.53 10.74
CA PRO A 130 -2.11 -7.92 10.00
C PRO A 130 -3.01 -8.82 10.86
N GLU A 131 -4.32 -8.73 10.66
CA GLU A 131 -5.33 -9.61 11.29
C GLU A 131 -5.51 -10.91 10.49
N ARG A 132 -5.01 -10.95 9.26
CA ARG A 132 -5.10 -12.06 8.32
C ARG A 132 -3.72 -12.64 8.06
N PRO A 133 -3.62 -13.89 7.60
CA PRO A 133 -2.35 -14.46 7.16
C PRO A 133 -1.72 -13.62 6.03
N ILE A 134 -0.40 -13.48 6.07
CA ILE A 134 0.35 -12.82 4.99
C ILE A 134 0.16 -13.64 3.69
N PRO A 135 -0.18 -12.98 2.56
CA PRO A 135 -0.34 -13.67 1.28
C PRO A 135 0.92 -14.44 0.86
N GLN A 136 0.76 -15.72 0.52
CA GLN A 136 1.88 -16.61 0.25
C GLN A 136 2.75 -16.16 -0.93
N ASN A 137 2.14 -15.58 -1.97
CA ASN A 137 2.88 -15.10 -3.14
C ASN A 137 3.87 -13.97 -2.81
N LEU A 138 3.64 -13.16 -1.77
CA LEU A 138 4.60 -12.16 -1.30
C LEU A 138 5.82 -12.84 -0.63
N LEU A 139 5.56 -13.87 0.18
CA LEU A 139 6.61 -14.65 0.84
C LEU A 139 7.45 -15.42 -0.19
N ASP A 140 6.81 -16.08 -1.14
CA ASP A 140 7.47 -16.88 -2.19
C ASP A 140 8.33 -16.00 -3.10
N ALA A 141 7.90 -14.78 -3.40
CA ALA A 141 8.66 -13.83 -4.19
C ALA A 141 9.86 -13.23 -3.42
N GLY A 142 9.88 -13.34 -2.09
CA GLY A 142 10.88 -12.70 -1.25
C GLY A 142 10.72 -11.17 -1.22
N ASP A 143 9.49 -10.69 -1.38
CA ASP A 143 9.15 -9.30 -1.07
C ASP A 143 9.34 -9.09 0.44
N TYR A 144 9.66 -7.87 0.86
CA TYR A 144 10.05 -7.64 2.24
C TYR A 144 9.39 -6.39 2.84
N LEU A 145 9.51 -6.26 4.16
CA LEU A 145 8.92 -5.18 4.94
C LEU A 145 10.00 -4.29 5.54
N ILE A 146 9.89 -3.00 5.32
CA ILE A 146 10.64 -1.98 6.04
C ILE A 146 9.86 -1.60 7.30
N TYR A 147 10.43 -1.86 8.46
CA TYR A 147 9.83 -1.48 9.73
C TYR A 147 10.31 -0.08 10.12
N ALA A 148 9.42 0.90 10.07
CA ALA A 148 9.74 2.32 10.21
C ALA A 148 8.85 3.05 11.25
N PRO A 149 8.87 2.65 12.53
CA PRO A 149 8.12 3.35 13.56
C PRO A 149 8.75 4.72 13.83
N ILE A 150 8.03 5.80 13.50
CA ILE A 150 8.53 7.16 13.70
C ILE A 150 8.19 7.72 15.09
N VAL A 151 7.05 7.31 15.66
CA VAL A 151 6.59 7.73 16.98
C VAL A 151 7.13 6.77 18.02
N ARG A 152 8.42 6.83 18.32
CA ARG A 152 9.08 5.97 19.31
C ARG A 152 10.02 6.77 20.21
N CYS A 153 10.46 6.19 21.30
CA CYS A 153 11.58 6.73 22.08
C CYS A 153 12.91 6.43 21.37
N TYR A 154 13.61 7.47 20.98
CA TYR A 154 14.94 7.34 20.33
C TYR A 154 16.10 7.26 21.32
N ALA A 155 15.82 7.49 22.62
CA ALA A 155 16.83 7.40 23.68
C ALA A 155 17.02 5.97 24.24
N HIS A 156 16.09 5.07 23.92
CA HIS A 156 16.10 3.69 24.43
C HIS A 156 15.93 2.68 23.29
N GLY A 157 16.47 1.47 23.47
CA GLY A 157 16.21 0.35 22.56
C GLY A 157 14.75 -0.11 22.59
N PHE A 158 14.33 -0.85 21.56
CA PHE A 158 12.98 -1.46 21.53
C PHE A 158 12.78 -2.50 22.64
N ASP A 159 13.85 -3.16 23.07
CA ASP A 159 13.89 -4.20 24.09
C ASP A 159 14.11 -3.67 25.52
N ASP A 160 14.22 -2.35 25.70
CA ASP A 160 14.38 -1.76 27.03
C ASP A 160 13.09 -1.90 27.86
N PRO A 161 13.07 -2.75 28.90
CA PRO A 161 11.88 -2.98 29.71
C PRO A 161 11.45 -1.75 30.54
N GLY A 162 12.36 -0.78 30.74
CA GLY A 162 12.11 0.47 31.41
C GLY A 162 11.43 1.52 30.53
N CYS A 163 11.45 1.35 29.21
CA CYS A 163 10.87 2.31 28.29
C CYS A 163 9.39 2.01 28.01
N SER A 164 8.50 2.73 28.68
CA SER A 164 7.05 2.60 28.45
C SER A 164 6.63 3.01 27.03
N TYR A 165 7.40 3.88 26.40
CA TYR A 165 7.13 4.36 25.01
C TYR A 165 7.38 3.26 23.98
N ASN A 166 8.52 2.56 24.06
CA ASN A 166 8.87 1.53 23.08
C ASN A 166 8.17 0.18 23.35
N ARG A 167 7.55 0.03 24.52
CA ARG A 167 6.79 -1.20 24.85
C ARG A 167 5.58 -1.43 23.95
N ALA A 168 5.13 -0.40 23.23
CA ALA A 168 4.01 -0.50 22.29
C ALA A 168 4.41 -1.09 20.90
N TYR A 169 5.70 -1.25 20.66
CA TYR A 169 6.29 -1.79 19.44
C TYR A 169 6.89 -3.17 19.67
#